data_5bddb71e59e85be01eaaea578936d841
#
_entry.id   5bddb71e59e85be01eaaea578936d841
#
_cell.length_a   1.000
_cell.length_b   1.000
_cell.length_c   1.000
_cell.angle_alpha   90.00
_cell.angle_beta   90.00
_cell.angle_gamma   90.00
#
_symmetry.space_group_name_H-M   'P 1'
#
loop_
_entity.id
_entity.type
_entity.pdbx_description
1 polymer ?
#
loop_
_entity_poly.entity_id
_entity_poly.type
_entity_poly.pdbx_seq_one_letter_code
_entity_poly.pdbx_strand_id
1 'polypeptide(L)'
;MKNFFKSFVCFCIAILFLFSTVLADHDSGGGDGEGGSDDKPRVKVDIKIATEGAYPPWNLKDESGKLIGFEIDLANLLCDYMKYFNCTIVENDWDGMIPSLTTGKFDAIMAGMSITNERKEKIKFTKPYADEVASLAVMKGSSLETLKTRDGVFLENKPLKKQKKKIRKDLETIAQALAGKIVGVQTGTIHQNFLESGLVGKINVRTYKTQDEVNLDLEAGRIDIALAAAVAFVDYAKKSDKPVVLTGPKFSGGVFGNGVGIGLRKPKGSKTEQDKFLMEDLNKAIKKAKKKGKITELSIKWFGFDASI
;
A
#
# COMPACT_ATOMS: atom_id res chain seq x y z
N MET A 1 8.40 64.05 18.64
CA MET A 1 9.41 64.92 18.01
C MET A 1 9.80 64.31 16.68
N LYS A 2 9.52 65.09 15.61
CA LYS A 2 10.15 65.20 14.29
C LYS A 2 10.29 63.95 13.44
N ASN A 3 9.41 63.85 12.47
CA ASN A 3 9.52 63.76 11.00
C ASN A 3 10.92 63.53 10.43
N PHE A 4 11.05 62.58 9.46
CA PHE A 4 11.71 62.88 8.19
C PHE A 4 11.12 62.02 7.05
N PHE A 5 10.47 62.70 6.14
CA PHE A 5 10.06 62.32 4.79
C PHE A 5 11.29 62.34 3.88
N LYS A 6 11.47 61.36 3.00
CA LYS A 6 12.07 61.62 1.67
C LYS A 6 11.58 60.62 0.62
N SER A 7 10.88 61.16 -0.27
CA SER A 7 10.45 60.77 -1.61
C SER A 7 11.64 60.43 -2.49
N PHE A 8 11.51 59.38 -3.35
CA PHE A 8 12.28 59.30 -4.60
C PHE A 8 11.45 58.62 -5.70
N VAL A 9 10.96 59.44 -6.57
CA VAL A 9 10.85 59.49 -8.04
C VAL A 9 10.75 58.19 -8.82
N CYS A 10 9.63 58.11 -9.50
CA CYS A 10 9.20 57.29 -10.61
C CYS A 10 10.14 57.41 -11.83
N PHE A 11 10.50 56.31 -12.45
CA PHE A 11 11.07 56.30 -13.81
C PHE A 11 10.27 55.31 -14.67
N CYS A 12 9.31 55.88 -15.43
CA CYS A 12 8.61 55.15 -16.48
C CYS A 12 9.49 55.07 -17.73
N ILE A 13 9.82 53.88 -18.18
CA ILE A 13 10.31 53.69 -19.54
C ILE A 13 9.22 52.96 -20.32
N ALA A 14 8.56 53.73 -21.19
CA ALA A 14 7.65 53.23 -22.20
C ALA A 14 8.45 52.70 -23.39
N ILE A 15 8.32 51.44 -23.72
CA ILE A 15 8.80 50.86 -24.97
C ILE A 15 7.59 50.70 -25.89
N LEU A 16 7.55 51.54 -26.93
CA LEU A 16 6.61 51.44 -28.05
C LEU A 16 6.98 50.24 -28.91
N PHE A 17 6.09 49.27 -29.05
CA PHE A 17 6.16 48.28 -30.12
C PHE A 17 5.27 48.70 -31.27
N LEU A 18 5.89 48.96 -32.42
CA LEU A 18 5.27 49.25 -33.71
C LEU A 18 4.53 48.00 -34.22
N PHE A 19 3.25 48.13 -34.45
CA PHE A 19 2.43 47.20 -35.22
C PHE A 19 2.71 47.40 -36.70
N SER A 20 3.23 46.37 -37.38
CA SER A 20 3.17 46.27 -38.83
C SER A 20 2.03 45.32 -39.20
N THR A 21 0.98 45.86 -39.76
CA THR A 21 -0.09 45.15 -40.43
C THR A 21 0.37 44.75 -41.82
N VAL A 22 0.44 43.44 -42.09
CA VAL A 22 0.51 42.93 -43.47
C VAL A 22 -0.83 42.26 -43.74
N LEU A 23 -1.58 42.84 -44.65
CA LEU A 23 -2.71 42.25 -45.32
C LEU A 23 -2.14 41.31 -46.40
N ALA A 24 -2.54 40.07 -46.43
CA ALA A 24 -2.36 39.19 -47.56
C ALA A 24 -3.54 38.24 -47.70
N ASP A 25 -3.89 38.06 -48.89
CA ASP A 25 -5.08 37.59 -49.56
C ASP A 25 -5.56 36.19 -49.18
N HIS A 26 -6.83 36.06 -49.39
CA HIS A 26 -7.67 34.84 -49.40
C HIS A 26 -7.28 33.92 -50.55
N ASP A 27 -6.94 32.67 -50.21
CA ASP A 27 -7.11 31.56 -51.15
C ASP A 27 -7.63 30.32 -50.46
N SER A 28 -8.70 29.78 -51.01
CA SER A 28 -9.46 28.64 -50.52
C SER A 28 -8.83 27.34 -51.08
N GLY A 29 -8.31 26.53 -50.19
CA GLY A 29 -7.86 25.19 -50.50
C GLY A 29 -8.14 24.21 -49.37
N GLY A 30 -9.13 23.32 -49.56
CA GLY A 30 -9.41 22.25 -48.58
C GLY A 30 -8.19 21.31 -48.43
N GLY A 31 -7.84 21.04 -47.22
CA GLY A 31 -6.80 20.09 -46.84
C GLY A 31 -7.18 19.45 -45.52
N ASP A 32 -7.41 18.13 -45.57
CA ASP A 32 -7.69 17.29 -44.41
C ASP A 32 -6.64 17.48 -43.32
N GLY A 33 -7.07 18.06 -42.22
CA GLY A 33 -6.20 18.26 -41.04
C GLY A 33 -5.96 16.94 -40.34
N GLU A 34 -4.86 16.26 -40.67
CA GLU A 34 -4.25 15.29 -39.77
C GLU A 34 -3.96 15.94 -38.44
N GLY A 35 -4.63 15.47 -37.39
CA GLY A 35 -4.39 15.85 -36.02
C GLY A 35 -2.96 15.54 -35.63
N GLY A 36 -2.08 16.54 -35.74
CA GLY A 36 -0.71 16.47 -35.24
C GLY A 36 -0.76 16.28 -33.73
N SER A 37 -0.51 15.05 -33.26
CA SER A 37 -0.19 14.79 -31.87
C SER A 37 1.07 15.59 -31.54
N ASP A 38 0.94 16.54 -30.62
CA ASP A 38 2.09 17.25 -29.99
C ASP A 38 2.96 16.22 -29.25
N ASP A 39 3.73 15.46 -30.01
CA ASP A 39 4.65 14.44 -29.52
C ASP A 39 6.02 15.07 -29.21
N LYS A 40 6.00 16.20 -28.45
CA LYS A 40 7.22 16.68 -27.81
C LYS A 40 7.61 15.61 -26.79
N PRO A 41 8.88 15.14 -26.81
CA PRO A 41 9.34 14.16 -25.82
C PRO A 41 9.16 14.79 -24.42
N ARG A 42 8.14 14.35 -23.71
CA ARG A 42 7.93 14.76 -22.32
C ARG A 42 9.07 14.20 -21.50
N VAL A 43 9.82 15.09 -20.84
CA VAL A 43 10.86 14.68 -19.88
C VAL A 43 10.22 13.77 -18.84
N LYS A 44 10.78 12.58 -18.65
CA LYS A 44 10.31 11.67 -17.62
C LYS A 44 10.50 12.28 -16.25
N VAL A 45 9.54 12.06 -15.37
CA VAL A 45 9.55 12.52 -13.98
C VAL A 45 10.11 11.41 -13.10
N ASP A 46 11.13 11.73 -12.30
CA ASP A 46 11.68 10.78 -11.33
C ASP A 46 10.73 10.67 -10.13
N ILE A 47 10.38 9.44 -9.76
CA ILE A 47 9.57 9.11 -8.59
C ILE A 47 10.24 8.05 -7.73
N LYS A 48 9.96 8.12 -6.43
CA LYS A 48 10.41 7.13 -5.45
C LYS A 48 9.22 6.32 -4.95
N ILE A 49 9.33 5.00 -5.03
CA ILE A 49 8.34 4.05 -4.49
C ILE A 49 8.96 3.41 -3.24
N ALA A 50 8.35 3.64 -2.08
CA ALA A 50 8.84 3.10 -0.82
C ALA A 50 8.28 1.71 -0.53
N THR A 51 9.14 0.85 0.00
CA THR A 51 8.81 -0.48 0.52
C THR A 51 9.51 -0.71 1.85
N GLU A 52 9.07 -1.72 2.62
CA GLU A 52 9.69 -2.02 3.92
C GLU A 52 10.96 -2.86 3.77
N GLY A 53 10.95 -3.86 2.88
CA GLY A 53 12.05 -4.81 2.72
C GLY A 53 12.19 -5.84 3.84
N ALA A 54 11.15 -5.95 4.70
CA ALA A 54 11.10 -6.88 5.86
C ALA A 54 9.74 -7.59 6.00
N TYR A 55 9.00 -7.73 4.91
CA TYR A 55 7.69 -8.39 4.88
C TYR A 55 7.60 -9.46 3.77
N PRO A 56 8.31 -10.58 3.91
CA PRO A 56 8.25 -11.67 2.94
C PRO A 56 6.85 -12.31 2.88
N PRO A 57 6.41 -12.77 1.70
CA PRO A 57 7.04 -12.70 0.38
C PRO A 57 6.64 -11.45 -0.43
N TRP A 58 5.99 -10.46 0.19
CA TRP A 58 5.60 -9.19 -0.44
C TRP A 58 6.83 -8.38 -0.86
N ASN A 59 7.71 -8.12 0.10
CA ASN A 59 8.95 -7.37 -0.07
C ASN A 59 9.95 -7.81 1.00
N LEU A 60 11.18 -8.13 0.60
CA LEU A 60 12.24 -8.60 1.47
C LEU A 60 13.60 -8.29 0.85
N LYS A 61 14.67 -8.54 1.58
CA LYS A 61 16.04 -8.50 1.07
C LYS A 61 16.55 -9.91 0.84
N ASP A 62 17.27 -10.09 -0.26
CA ASP A 62 18.07 -11.30 -0.47
C ASP A 62 19.39 -11.24 0.33
N GLU A 63 20.20 -12.28 0.24
CA GLU A 63 21.50 -12.41 0.94
C GLU A 63 22.49 -11.30 0.58
N SER A 64 22.33 -10.65 -0.59
CA SER A 64 23.14 -9.51 -1.02
C SER A 64 22.63 -8.16 -0.51
N GLY A 65 21.48 -8.16 0.19
CA GLY A 65 20.79 -6.96 0.65
C GLY A 65 19.92 -6.28 -0.43
N LYS A 66 19.75 -6.91 -1.60
CA LYS A 66 18.91 -6.39 -2.68
C LYS A 66 17.45 -6.63 -2.36
N LEU A 67 16.61 -5.61 -2.61
CA LEU A 67 15.16 -5.72 -2.50
C LEU A 67 14.60 -6.68 -3.56
N ILE A 68 13.83 -7.65 -3.12
CA ILE A 68 13.11 -8.64 -3.94
C ILE A 68 11.70 -8.85 -3.36
N GLY A 69 10.85 -9.58 -4.07
CA GLY A 69 9.50 -9.92 -3.61
C GLY A 69 8.44 -9.60 -4.64
N PHE A 70 7.20 -9.99 -4.33
CA PHE A 70 6.05 -9.76 -5.21
C PHE A 70 5.90 -8.30 -5.63
N GLU A 71 5.97 -7.38 -4.66
CA GLU A 71 5.77 -5.95 -4.92
C GLU A 71 6.96 -5.30 -5.61
N ILE A 72 8.17 -5.83 -5.43
CA ILE A 72 9.35 -5.34 -6.14
C ILE A 72 9.23 -5.66 -7.63
N ASP A 73 8.89 -6.91 -7.96
CA ASP A 73 8.66 -7.33 -9.34
C ASP A 73 7.48 -6.58 -9.96
N LEU A 74 6.38 -6.41 -9.20
CA LEU A 74 5.22 -5.66 -9.66
C LEU A 74 5.54 -4.17 -9.87
N ALA A 75 6.26 -3.52 -8.95
CA ALA A 75 6.65 -2.12 -9.09
C ALA A 75 7.47 -1.89 -10.36
N ASN A 76 8.48 -2.72 -10.62
CA ASN A 76 9.28 -2.65 -11.84
C ASN A 76 8.40 -2.82 -13.10
N LEU A 77 7.51 -3.81 -13.12
CA LEU A 77 6.58 -4.02 -14.22
C LEU A 77 5.65 -2.83 -14.46
N LEU A 78 5.11 -2.24 -13.38
CA LEU A 78 4.24 -1.07 -13.50
C LEU A 78 5.02 0.14 -14.04
N CYS A 79 6.26 0.33 -13.60
CA CYS A 79 7.14 1.38 -14.09
C CYS A 79 7.46 1.25 -15.57
N ASP A 80 7.70 0.03 -16.06
CA ASP A 80 7.87 -0.26 -17.50
C ASP A 80 6.61 0.08 -18.33
N TYR A 81 5.44 0.03 -17.69
CA TYR A 81 4.18 0.41 -18.34
C TYR A 81 3.90 1.91 -18.31
N MET A 82 4.52 2.64 -17.41
CA MET A 82 4.38 4.09 -17.27
C MET A 82 5.42 4.82 -18.15
N LYS A 83 4.96 5.49 -19.21
CA LYS A 83 5.84 6.14 -20.20
C LYS A 83 6.55 7.38 -19.67
N TYR A 84 5.99 8.06 -18.66
CA TYR A 84 6.38 9.39 -18.22
C TYR A 84 7.08 9.42 -16.86
N PHE A 85 7.37 8.24 -16.29
CA PHE A 85 8.01 8.14 -14.99
C PHE A 85 9.26 7.26 -15.05
N ASN A 86 10.30 7.68 -14.32
CA ASN A 86 11.42 6.83 -13.91
C ASN A 86 11.20 6.47 -12.45
N CYS A 87 11.23 5.20 -12.11
CA CYS A 87 10.98 4.77 -10.76
C CYS A 87 12.27 4.32 -10.08
N THR A 88 12.43 4.73 -8.82
CA THR A 88 13.43 4.19 -7.90
C THR A 88 12.70 3.56 -6.72
N ILE A 89 12.99 2.29 -6.41
CA ILE A 89 12.45 1.65 -5.22
C ILE A 89 13.37 1.98 -4.06
N VAL A 90 12.80 2.49 -2.96
CA VAL A 90 13.54 2.90 -1.77
C VAL A 90 12.99 2.21 -0.52
N GLU A 91 13.86 1.97 0.45
CA GLU A 91 13.48 1.37 1.72
C GLU A 91 13.05 2.43 2.73
N ASN A 92 12.05 2.09 3.52
CA ASN A 92 11.61 2.88 4.68
C ASN A 92 10.92 1.97 5.70
N ASP A 93 11.20 2.19 6.98
CA ASP A 93 10.52 1.46 8.06
C ASP A 93 9.00 1.59 7.97
N TRP A 94 8.27 0.50 8.29
CA TRP A 94 6.82 0.44 8.14
C TRP A 94 6.07 1.54 8.89
N ASP A 95 6.40 1.77 10.15
CA ASP A 95 5.73 2.76 11.02
C ASP A 95 5.88 4.20 10.51
N GLY A 96 6.96 4.48 9.77
CA GLY A 96 7.26 5.76 9.12
C GLY A 96 6.65 5.93 7.73
N MET A 97 6.00 4.93 7.12
CA MET A 97 5.56 4.96 5.72
C MET A 97 4.60 6.12 5.42
N ILE A 98 3.46 6.19 6.11
CA ILE A 98 2.44 7.22 5.86
C ILE A 98 2.95 8.62 6.21
N PRO A 99 3.58 8.86 7.36
CA PRO A 99 4.20 10.15 7.67
C PRO A 99 5.22 10.61 6.60
N SER A 100 6.13 9.74 6.19
CA SER A 100 7.17 10.06 5.18
C SER A 100 6.57 10.33 3.79
N LEU A 101 5.52 9.60 3.39
CA LEU A 101 4.79 9.88 2.15
C LEU A 101 4.14 11.28 2.20
N THR A 102 3.48 11.62 3.31
CA THR A 102 2.77 12.91 3.43
C THR A 102 3.70 14.11 3.47
N THR A 103 4.93 13.93 3.95
CA THR A 103 5.99 14.96 3.92
C THR A 103 6.77 15.00 2.60
N GLY A 104 6.54 14.04 1.68
CA GLY A 104 7.14 14.04 0.35
C GLY A 104 8.54 13.42 0.29
N LYS A 105 8.94 12.60 1.26
CA LYS A 105 10.20 11.85 1.22
C LYS A 105 10.25 10.88 0.04
N PHE A 106 9.10 10.35 -0.34
CA PHE A 106 8.87 9.53 -1.53
C PHE A 106 7.46 9.79 -2.10
N ASP A 107 7.12 9.20 -3.24
CA ASP A 107 5.93 9.54 -4.02
C ASP A 107 4.84 8.47 -3.92
N ALA A 108 5.20 7.22 -3.66
CA ALA A 108 4.28 6.11 -3.53
C ALA A 108 4.76 5.10 -2.49
N ILE A 109 3.83 4.28 -1.97
CA ILE A 109 4.09 3.16 -1.04
C ILE A 109 3.62 1.86 -1.69
N MET A 110 4.50 0.86 -1.78
CA MET A 110 4.20 -0.54 -2.09
C MET A 110 4.84 -1.42 -1.01
N ALA A 111 4.08 -1.75 0.02
CA ALA A 111 4.56 -2.46 1.22
C ALA A 111 3.44 -3.33 1.86
N GLY A 112 2.70 -4.11 1.05
CA GLY A 112 1.58 -4.91 1.54
C GLY A 112 0.47 -4.04 2.17
N MET A 113 0.31 -2.79 1.71
CA MET A 113 -0.53 -1.83 2.41
C MET A 113 -2.01 -2.01 2.10
N SER A 114 -2.77 -2.59 3.02
CA SER A 114 -4.22 -2.78 2.91
C SER A 114 -4.95 -1.44 2.84
N ILE A 115 -5.95 -1.37 1.97
CA ILE A 115 -6.80 -0.19 1.73
C ILE A 115 -7.86 -0.10 2.83
N THR A 116 -7.66 0.75 3.84
CA THR A 116 -8.63 0.97 4.93
C THR A 116 -9.21 2.39 4.90
N ASN A 117 -10.36 2.57 5.55
CA ASN A 117 -10.97 3.90 5.67
C ASN A 117 -10.08 4.85 6.49
N GLU A 118 -9.47 4.37 7.57
CA GLU A 118 -8.55 5.14 8.40
C GLU A 118 -7.35 5.66 7.59
N ARG A 119 -6.72 4.79 6.80
CA ARG A 119 -5.60 5.18 5.93
C ARG A 119 -6.03 6.15 4.84
N LYS A 120 -7.25 5.99 4.28
CA LYS A 120 -7.83 6.94 3.30
C LYS A 120 -8.07 8.34 3.86
N GLU A 121 -8.16 8.50 5.18
CA GLU A 121 -8.21 9.84 5.79
C GLU A 121 -6.89 10.60 5.63
N LYS A 122 -5.77 9.90 5.57
CA LYS A 122 -4.42 10.48 5.49
C LYS A 122 -3.84 10.50 4.08
N ILE A 123 -4.06 9.43 3.30
CA ILE A 123 -3.48 9.22 1.98
C ILE A 123 -4.55 8.78 0.96
N LYS A 124 -4.18 8.70 -0.32
CA LYS A 124 -4.99 8.09 -1.37
C LYS A 124 -4.43 6.72 -1.75
N PHE A 125 -5.26 5.91 -2.40
CA PHE A 125 -4.87 4.59 -2.89
C PHE A 125 -5.26 4.43 -4.36
N THR A 126 -4.46 3.68 -5.10
CA THR A 126 -4.87 3.12 -6.39
C THR A 126 -6.04 2.15 -6.20
N LYS A 127 -6.57 1.63 -7.30
CA LYS A 127 -7.36 0.39 -7.26
C LYS A 127 -6.49 -0.72 -6.67
N PRO A 128 -7.10 -1.68 -5.93
CA PRO A 128 -6.34 -2.79 -5.37
C PRO A 128 -5.76 -3.66 -6.48
N TYR A 129 -4.58 -4.23 -6.25
CA TYR A 129 -3.92 -5.15 -7.18
C TYR A 129 -3.90 -6.59 -6.66
N ALA A 130 -4.00 -6.79 -5.35
CA ALA A 130 -4.03 -8.11 -4.73
C ALA A 130 -5.00 -8.12 -3.54
N ASP A 131 -5.48 -9.31 -3.19
CA ASP A 131 -6.22 -9.56 -1.95
C ASP A 131 -5.29 -10.12 -0.89
N GLU A 132 -5.64 -9.86 0.37
CA GLU A 132 -4.90 -10.32 1.53
C GLU A 132 -5.88 -10.78 2.60
N VAL A 133 -5.61 -11.96 3.16
CA VAL A 133 -6.32 -12.47 4.33
C VAL A 133 -5.37 -12.55 5.51
N ALA A 134 -5.81 -12.05 6.66
CA ALA A 134 -5.08 -12.21 7.91
C ALA A 134 -5.40 -13.58 8.54
N SER A 135 -4.45 -14.12 9.28
CA SER A 135 -4.60 -15.37 10.03
C SER A 135 -3.84 -15.32 11.34
N LEU A 136 -4.35 -16.05 12.30
CA LEU A 136 -3.57 -16.41 13.49
C LEU A 136 -2.57 -17.51 13.12
N ALA A 137 -1.41 -17.49 13.79
CA ALA A 137 -0.40 -18.52 13.67
C ALA A 137 0.15 -18.92 15.04
N VAL A 138 0.48 -20.20 15.18
CA VAL A 138 1.04 -20.78 16.39
C VAL A 138 2.16 -21.75 16.01
N MET A 139 2.97 -22.14 16.98
CA MET A 139 3.91 -23.23 16.78
C MET A 139 3.17 -24.57 16.67
N LYS A 140 3.62 -25.45 15.78
CA LYS A 140 3.10 -26.81 15.66
C LYS A 140 3.21 -27.53 17.02
N GLY A 141 2.15 -28.25 17.39
CA GLY A 141 2.02 -28.88 18.71
C GLY A 141 1.43 -27.97 19.78
N SER A 142 1.12 -26.72 19.47
CA SER A 142 0.39 -25.82 20.37
C SER A 142 -1.02 -26.35 20.63
N SER A 143 -1.55 -26.15 21.85
CA SER A 143 -2.95 -26.43 22.19
C SER A 143 -3.97 -25.67 21.34
N LEU A 144 -3.52 -24.62 20.65
CA LEU A 144 -4.33 -23.79 19.77
C LEU A 144 -4.18 -24.13 18.28
N GLU A 145 -3.41 -25.15 17.93
CA GLU A 145 -3.18 -25.58 16.54
C GLU A 145 -4.49 -25.91 15.81
N THR A 146 -5.47 -26.44 16.52
CA THR A 146 -6.77 -26.84 15.96
C THR A 146 -7.93 -26.00 16.48
N LEU A 147 -7.79 -24.67 16.45
CA LEU A 147 -8.87 -23.77 16.86
C LEU A 147 -10.08 -23.93 15.93
N LYS A 148 -11.16 -24.52 16.47
CA LYS A 148 -12.39 -24.81 15.71
C LYS A 148 -13.20 -23.55 15.46
N THR A 149 -13.03 -22.95 14.29
CA THR A 149 -13.82 -21.84 13.79
C THR A 149 -14.27 -22.13 12.36
N ARG A 150 -15.10 -21.25 11.77
CA ARG A 150 -15.34 -21.29 10.33
C ARG A 150 -14.06 -20.93 9.57
N ASP A 151 -13.95 -21.37 8.31
CA ASP A 151 -12.78 -21.12 7.48
C ASP A 151 -12.51 -19.63 7.22
N GLY A 152 -13.55 -18.77 7.32
CA GLY A 152 -13.39 -17.35 7.12
C GLY A 152 -14.34 -16.50 7.97
N VAL A 153 -13.84 -15.38 8.48
CA VAL A 153 -14.61 -14.32 9.13
C VAL A 153 -14.46 -13.04 8.33
N PHE A 154 -15.49 -12.69 7.59
CA PHE A 154 -15.54 -11.45 6.84
C PHE A 154 -16.20 -10.35 7.68
N LEU A 155 -15.44 -9.32 8.04
CA LEU A 155 -15.89 -8.20 8.86
C LEU A 155 -16.47 -7.09 7.96
N GLU A 156 -17.75 -7.22 7.60
CA GLU A 156 -18.42 -6.17 6.81
C GLU A 156 -18.73 -4.93 7.66
N ASN A 157 -18.62 -3.75 7.05
CA ASN A 157 -18.99 -2.49 7.70
C ASN A 157 -20.50 -2.42 8.03
N LYS A 158 -21.36 -3.13 7.27
CA LYS A 158 -22.82 -3.21 7.47
C LYS A 158 -23.32 -4.64 7.25
N PRO A 159 -22.99 -5.60 8.13
CA PRO A 159 -23.42 -6.98 7.93
C PRO A 159 -24.92 -7.14 8.17
N LEU A 160 -25.55 -8.06 7.43
CA LEU A 160 -26.95 -8.47 7.66
C LEU A 160 -27.12 -9.04 9.08
N LYS A 161 -28.34 -8.94 9.68
CA LYS A 161 -28.59 -9.41 11.05
C LYS A 161 -28.12 -10.86 11.30
N LYS A 162 -28.36 -11.76 10.32
CA LYS A 162 -27.95 -13.18 10.41
C LYS A 162 -26.41 -13.35 10.38
N GLN A 163 -25.71 -12.54 9.58
CA GLN A 163 -24.25 -12.52 9.52
C GLN A 163 -23.64 -11.99 10.82
N LYS A 164 -24.20 -10.90 11.40
CA LYS A 164 -23.76 -10.35 12.69
C LYS A 164 -23.72 -11.41 13.79
N LYS A 165 -24.76 -12.24 13.91
CA LYS A 165 -24.81 -13.29 14.94
C LYS A 165 -23.72 -14.34 14.75
N LYS A 166 -23.46 -14.73 13.48
CA LYS A 166 -22.39 -15.70 13.17
C LYS A 166 -21.00 -15.12 13.43
N ILE A 167 -20.74 -13.90 12.93
CA ILE A 167 -19.46 -13.20 13.15
C ILE A 167 -19.20 -13.04 14.65
N ARG A 168 -20.20 -12.61 15.42
CA ARG A 168 -20.06 -12.45 16.86
C ARG A 168 -19.68 -13.76 17.55
N LYS A 169 -20.31 -14.89 17.19
CA LYS A 169 -19.96 -16.20 17.76
C LYS A 169 -18.52 -16.59 17.44
N ASP A 170 -18.04 -16.35 16.22
CA ASP A 170 -16.64 -16.64 15.87
C ASP A 170 -15.67 -15.74 16.64
N LEU A 171 -15.97 -14.44 16.76
CA LEU A 171 -15.16 -13.51 17.55
C LEU A 171 -15.14 -13.87 19.04
N GLU A 172 -16.25 -14.32 19.62
CA GLU A 172 -16.33 -14.84 20.99
C GLU A 172 -15.45 -16.11 21.18
N THR A 173 -15.47 -17.03 20.21
CA THR A 173 -14.60 -18.22 20.22
C THR A 173 -13.13 -17.83 20.16
N ILE A 174 -12.77 -16.84 19.32
CA ILE A 174 -11.41 -16.34 19.22
C ILE A 174 -11.00 -15.65 20.52
N ALA A 175 -11.86 -14.79 21.07
CA ALA A 175 -11.61 -14.09 22.33
C ALA A 175 -11.30 -15.09 23.48
N GLN A 176 -12.08 -16.18 23.57
CA GLN A 176 -11.84 -17.24 24.55
C GLN A 176 -10.49 -17.94 24.32
N ALA A 177 -10.13 -18.21 23.07
CA ALA A 177 -8.86 -18.86 22.73
C ALA A 177 -7.64 -17.95 23.02
N LEU A 178 -7.80 -16.65 22.85
CA LEU A 178 -6.76 -15.65 23.11
C LEU A 178 -6.67 -15.22 24.58
N ALA A 179 -7.64 -15.60 25.41
CA ALA A 179 -7.67 -15.19 26.83
C ALA A 179 -6.44 -15.69 27.58
N GLY A 180 -5.74 -14.76 28.23
CA GLY A 180 -4.49 -15.04 28.97
C GLY A 180 -3.26 -15.34 28.11
N LYS A 181 -3.39 -15.29 26.78
CA LYS A 181 -2.30 -15.49 25.82
C LYS A 181 -1.61 -14.19 25.46
N ILE A 182 -0.33 -14.24 25.12
CA ILE A 182 0.43 -13.14 24.55
C ILE A 182 0.33 -13.24 23.02
N VAL A 183 -0.29 -12.24 22.40
CA VAL A 183 -0.45 -12.18 20.95
C VAL A 183 0.54 -11.18 20.35
N GLY A 184 1.46 -11.66 19.52
CA GLY A 184 2.44 -10.84 18.82
C GLY A 184 1.90 -10.26 17.53
N VAL A 185 2.25 -9.02 17.23
CA VAL A 185 1.81 -8.31 16.03
C VAL A 185 2.79 -7.19 15.67
N GLN A 186 2.95 -6.90 14.38
CA GLN A 186 3.73 -5.75 13.96
C GLN A 186 3.00 -4.44 14.27
N THR A 187 3.72 -3.46 14.80
CA THR A 187 3.20 -2.13 15.17
C THR A 187 2.64 -1.37 13.96
N GLY A 188 1.56 -0.60 14.15
CA GLY A 188 0.96 0.25 13.12
C GLY A 188 0.25 -0.51 11.99
N THR A 189 -0.05 -1.80 12.20
CA THR A 189 -0.74 -2.63 11.22
C THR A 189 -2.25 -2.71 11.50
N ILE A 190 -3.00 -3.13 10.49
CA ILE A 190 -4.41 -3.50 10.63
C ILE A 190 -4.63 -4.66 11.60
N HIS A 191 -3.61 -5.50 11.77
CA HIS A 191 -3.60 -6.63 12.68
C HIS A 191 -3.60 -6.15 14.14
N GLN A 192 -2.74 -5.17 14.46
CA GLN A 192 -2.77 -4.50 15.77
C GLN A 192 -4.12 -3.82 16.01
N ASN A 193 -4.61 -3.05 15.05
CA ASN A 193 -5.91 -2.37 15.15
C ASN A 193 -7.05 -3.34 15.45
N PHE A 194 -7.03 -4.53 14.83
CA PHE A 194 -8.02 -5.58 15.11
C PHE A 194 -7.95 -6.07 16.56
N LEU A 195 -6.76 -6.41 17.06
CA LEU A 195 -6.59 -6.90 18.43
C LEU A 195 -7.00 -5.85 19.47
N GLU A 196 -6.73 -4.57 19.20
CA GLU A 196 -7.03 -3.45 20.10
C GLU A 196 -8.44 -2.88 19.93
N SER A 197 -9.19 -3.31 18.91
CA SER A 197 -10.54 -2.82 18.60
C SER A 197 -11.61 -3.21 19.63
N GLY A 198 -11.31 -4.12 20.56
CA GLY A 198 -12.26 -4.70 21.48
C GLY A 198 -13.17 -5.78 20.86
N LEU A 199 -13.07 -6.06 19.57
CA LEU A 199 -13.86 -7.09 18.88
C LEU A 199 -13.60 -8.50 19.44
N VAL A 200 -12.39 -8.76 19.93
CA VAL A 200 -11.97 -10.03 20.54
C VAL A 200 -11.72 -9.88 22.05
N GLY A 201 -12.35 -8.87 22.68
CA GLY A 201 -12.15 -8.60 24.12
C GLY A 201 -10.82 -7.92 24.43
N LYS A 202 -10.41 -7.98 25.70
CA LYS A 202 -9.11 -7.45 26.14
C LYS A 202 -8.04 -8.50 25.96
N ILE A 203 -7.12 -8.24 25.05
CA ILE A 203 -6.02 -9.13 24.66
C ILE A 203 -4.69 -8.59 25.18
N ASN A 204 -3.79 -9.48 25.59
CA ASN A 204 -2.41 -9.11 25.92
C ASN A 204 -1.60 -9.05 24.61
N VAL A 205 -1.50 -7.86 24.03
CA VAL A 205 -0.81 -7.61 22.75
C VAL A 205 0.64 -7.23 23.02
N ARG A 206 1.56 -7.90 22.29
CA ARG A 206 2.97 -7.50 22.21
C ARG A 206 3.28 -7.03 20.80
N THR A 207 3.75 -5.79 20.68
CA THR A 207 4.04 -5.17 19.40
C THR A 207 5.54 -5.23 19.07
N TYR A 208 5.86 -5.31 17.79
CA TYR A 208 7.21 -5.44 17.24
C TYR A 208 7.41 -4.47 16.08
N LYS A 209 8.65 -4.13 15.78
CA LYS A 209 8.97 -3.24 14.67
C LYS A 209 8.73 -3.93 13.31
N THR A 210 9.09 -5.19 13.20
CA THR A 210 8.96 -5.98 11.96
C THR A 210 8.18 -7.26 12.17
N GLN A 211 7.66 -7.85 11.09
CA GLN A 211 7.03 -9.17 11.12
C GLN A 211 8.04 -10.29 11.44
N ASP A 212 9.30 -10.14 11.02
CA ASP A 212 10.34 -11.12 11.33
C ASP A 212 10.60 -11.20 12.84
N GLU A 213 10.59 -10.08 13.56
CA GLU A 213 10.70 -10.09 15.04
C GLU A 213 9.51 -10.81 15.69
N VAL A 214 8.29 -10.67 15.17
CA VAL A 214 7.12 -11.42 15.63
C VAL A 214 7.34 -12.91 15.44
N ASN A 215 7.81 -13.32 14.26
CA ASN A 215 8.04 -14.72 13.92
C ASN A 215 9.12 -15.37 14.82
N LEU A 216 10.22 -14.66 15.06
CA LEU A 216 11.30 -15.11 15.95
C LEU A 216 10.83 -15.26 17.40
N ASP A 217 9.99 -14.36 17.89
CA ASP A 217 9.45 -14.45 19.26
C ASP A 217 8.39 -15.54 19.39
N LEU A 218 7.62 -15.82 18.33
CA LEU A 218 6.71 -16.96 18.26
C LEU A 218 7.50 -18.28 18.31
N GLU A 219 8.54 -18.41 17.51
CA GLU A 219 9.40 -19.58 17.46
C GLU A 219 10.11 -19.84 18.79
N ALA A 220 10.59 -18.78 19.44
CA ALA A 220 11.24 -18.86 20.75
C ALA A 220 10.27 -19.08 21.92
N GLY A 221 8.94 -19.12 21.67
CA GLY A 221 7.92 -19.28 22.72
C GLY A 221 7.76 -18.07 23.64
N ARG A 222 8.24 -16.89 23.24
CA ARG A 222 8.09 -15.64 24.00
C ARG A 222 6.72 -14.98 23.79
N ILE A 223 6.00 -15.39 22.75
CA ILE A 223 4.58 -15.15 22.50
C ILE A 223 3.89 -16.47 22.20
N ASP A 224 2.60 -16.54 22.48
CA ASP A 224 1.81 -17.78 22.29
C ASP A 224 1.24 -17.86 20.87
N ILE A 225 0.89 -16.73 20.30
CA ILE A 225 0.17 -16.59 19.02
C ILE A 225 0.71 -15.35 18.30
N ALA A 226 0.71 -15.40 16.97
CA ALA A 226 0.95 -14.23 16.13
C ALA A 226 -0.26 -13.96 15.22
N LEU A 227 -0.45 -12.69 14.81
CA LEU A 227 -1.46 -12.28 13.83
C LEU A 227 -0.80 -11.46 12.74
N ALA A 228 -0.91 -11.90 11.49
CA ALA A 228 -0.42 -11.21 10.30
C ALA A 228 -1.15 -11.68 9.03
N ALA A 229 -0.69 -11.25 7.85
CA ALA A 229 -1.11 -11.86 6.59
C ALA A 229 -0.76 -13.35 6.58
N ALA A 230 -1.69 -14.18 6.15
CA ALA A 230 -1.50 -15.63 6.12
C ALA A 230 -0.27 -16.05 5.30
N VAL A 231 0.01 -15.34 4.20
CA VAL A 231 1.15 -15.64 3.31
C VAL A 231 2.50 -15.45 3.99
N ALA A 232 2.62 -14.50 4.92
CA ALA A 232 3.86 -14.25 5.66
C ALA A 232 4.23 -15.46 6.53
N PHE A 233 3.25 -16.04 7.20
CA PHE A 233 3.47 -17.26 8.00
C PHE A 233 3.75 -18.50 7.15
N VAL A 234 3.07 -18.63 5.99
CA VAL A 234 3.33 -19.75 5.05
C VAL A 234 4.76 -19.66 4.51
N ASP A 235 5.26 -18.47 4.19
CA ASP A 235 6.64 -18.27 3.75
C ASP A 235 7.63 -18.59 4.87
N TYR A 236 7.38 -18.10 6.07
CA TYR A 236 8.22 -18.36 7.24
C TYR A 236 8.30 -19.85 7.58
N ALA A 237 7.15 -20.55 7.58
CA ALA A 237 7.08 -21.98 7.87
C ALA A 237 7.91 -22.84 6.90
N LYS A 238 8.11 -22.40 5.66
CA LYS A 238 8.96 -23.08 4.68
C LYS A 238 10.45 -22.96 4.98
N LYS A 239 10.85 -21.97 5.77
CA LYS A 239 12.25 -21.63 6.06
C LYS A 239 12.67 -22.00 7.48
N SER A 240 11.72 -22.26 8.38
CA SER A 240 11.97 -22.56 9.80
C SER A 240 12.08 -24.06 10.06
N ASP A 241 13.04 -24.46 10.90
CA ASP A 241 13.15 -25.87 11.39
C ASP A 241 12.02 -26.21 12.37
N LYS A 242 11.38 -25.19 12.96
CA LYS A 242 10.23 -25.32 13.84
C LYS A 242 9.00 -24.75 13.12
N PRO A 243 8.21 -25.59 12.44
CA PRO A 243 7.15 -25.10 11.59
C PRO A 243 6.07 -24.35 12.36
N VAL A 244 5.77 -23.16 11.89
CA VAL A 244 4.61 -22.37 12.26
C VAL A 244 3.40 -22.86 11.49
N VAL A 245 2.25 -22.98 12.14
CA VAL A 245 0.99 -23.41 11.51
C VAL A 245 -0.07 -22.35 11.68
N LEU A 246 -0.87 -22.17 10.63
CA LEU A 246 -2.03 -21.28 10.67
C LEU A 246 -3.13 -21.94 11.51
N THR A 247 -3.84 -21.13 12.30
CA THR A 247 -4.96 -21.59 13.12
C THR A 247 -6.11 -20.60 13.11
N GLY A 248 -7.30 -21.08 13.47
CA GLY A 248 -8.50 -20.27 13.48
C GLY A 248 -8.95 -19.85 12.08
N PRO A 249 -9.81 -18.83 11.98
CA PRO A 249 -10.33 -18.40 10.70
C PRO A 249 -9.36 -17.48 9.96
N LYS A 250 -9.56 -17.38 8.65
CA LYS A 250 -9.00 -16.28 7.85
C LYS A 250 -9.87 -15.04 8.02
N PHE A 251 -9.25 -13.90 8.28
CA PHE A 251 -9.93 -12.62 8.46
C PHE A 251 -9.81 -11.74 7.22
N SER A 252 -10.88 -11.06 6.86
CA SER A 252 -10.91 -10.07 5.79
C SER A 252 -12.02 -9.04 5.99
N GLY A 253 -11.96 -7.94 5.26
CA GLY A 253 -12.96 -6.86 5.35
C GLY A 253 -12.90 -6.04 6.65
N GLY A 254 -13.76 -5.03 6.76
CA GLY A 254 -13.80 -4.15 7.93
C GLY A 254 -12.46 -3.52 8.27
N VAL A 255 -11.93 -3.80 9.47
CA VAL A 255 -10.62 -3.31 9.93
C VAL A 255 -9.46 -3.81 9.05
N PHE A 256 -9.61 -4.99 8.44
CA PHE A 256 -8.60 -5.56 7.53
C PHE A 256 -8.58 -4.91 6.15
N GLY A 257 -9.56 -4.04 5.83
CA GLY A 257 -9.60 -3.29 4.58
C GLY A 257 -10.16 -4.07 3.39
N ASN A 258 -9.94 -3.53 2.19
CA ASN A 258 -10.49 -4.04 0.93
C ASN A 258 -9.34 -4.21 -0.09
N GLY A 259 -8.53 -5.24 0.09
CA GLY A 259 -7.38 -5.54 -0.75
C GLY A 259 -6.19 -4.62 -0.49
N VAL A 260 -5.08 -4.90 -1.18
CA VAL A 260 -3.80 -4.19 -1.12
C VAL A 260 -3.67 -3.25 -2.30
N GLY A 261 -3.25 -2.01 -2.07
CA GLY A 261 -3.10 -1.00 -3.10
C GLY A 261 -1.91 -0.08 -2.88
N ILE A 262 -1.52 0.64 -3.93
CA ILE A 262 -0.42 1.60 -3.86
C ILE A 262 -0.91 2.85 -3.11
N GLY A 263 -0.23 3.21 -2.02
CA GLY A 263 -0.48 4.45 -1.28
C GLY A 263 0.15 5.65 -1.97
N LEU A 264 -0.59 6.77 -2.10
CA LEU A 264 -0.11 8.03 -2.68
C LEU A 264 -0.50 9.21 -1.80
N ARG A 265 0.24 10.31 -1.90
CA ARG A 265 -0.15 11.56 -1.24
C ARG A 265 -1.54 12.02 -1.68
N LYS A 266 -2.26 12.66 -0.77
CA LYS A 266 -3.39 13.49 -1.19
C LYS A 266 -2.85 14.71 -1.94
N PRO A 267 -3.39 15.03 -3.13
CA PRO A 267 -2.95 16.19 -3.90
C PRO A 267 -3.02 17.46 -3.05
N LYS A 268 -1.89 18.14 -2.90
CA LYS A 268 -1.78 19.38 -2.12
C LYS A 268 -0.67 20.27 -2.67
N GLY A 269 -0.95 21.56 -2.83
CA GLY A 269 0.05 22.55 -3.26
C GLY A 269 0.55 22.35 -4.70
N SER A 270 1.80 22.69 -4.95
CA SER A 270 2.43 22.69 -6.29
C SER A 270 2.55 21.32 -6.96
N LYS A 271 2.55 20.24 -6.20
CA LYS A 271 2.63 18.86 -6.72
C LYS A 271 1.28 18.21 -7.05
N THR A 272 0.17 18.95 -6.91
CA THR A 272 -1.19 18.43 -7.08
C THR A 272 -1.40 17.74 -8.43
N GLU A 273 -0.95 18.34 -9.53
CA GLU A 273 -1.13 17.77 -10.87
C GLU A 273 -0.23 16.54 -11.09
N GLN A 274 1.00 16.59 -10.61
CA GLN A 274 1.92 15.43 -10.66
C GLN A 274 1.36 14.24 -9.88
N ASP A 275 0.84 14.45 -8.66
CA ASP A 275 0.26 13.40 -7.83
C ASP A 275 -1.01 12.79 -8.44
N LYS A 276 -1.86 13.61 -9.09
CA LYS A 276 -3.03 13.13 -9.84
C LYS A 276 -2.61 12.30 -11.05
N PHE A 277 -1.66 12.79 -11.82
CA PHE A 277 -1.17 12.13 -13.01
C PHE A 277 -0.50 10.79 -12.68
N LEU A 278 0.31 10.74 -11.61
CA LEU A 278 0.91 9.50 -11.12
C LEU A 278 -0.16 8.48 -10.70
N MET A 279 -1.21 8.89 -9.99
CA MET A 279 -2.33 8.05 -9.61
C MET A 279 -3.04 7.45 -10.83
N GLU A 280 -3.29 8.25 -11.85
CA GLU A 280 -3.96 7.81 -13.07
C GLU A 280 -3.11 6.80 -13.84
N ASP A 281 -1.81 7.09 -14.00
CA ASP A 281 -0.89 6.22 -14.74
C ASP A 281 -0.67 4.89 -14.02
N LEU A 282 -0.51 4.90 -12.69
CA LEU A 282 -0.45 3.67 -11.89
C LEU A 282 -1.72 2.83 -12.05
N ASN A 283 -2.91 3.45 -12.02
CA ASN A 283 -4.16 2.72 -12.24
C ASN A 283 -4.27 2.15 -13.66
N LYS A 284 -3.79 2.86 -14.70
CA LYS A 284 -3.70 2.35 -16.07
C LYS A 284 -2.72 1.17 -16.18
N ALA A 285 -1.55 1.29 -15.52
CA ALA A 285 -0.54 0.23 -15.48
C ALA A 285 -1.05 -1.02 -14.77
N ILE A 286 -1.71 -0.89 -13.60
CA ILE A 286 -2.35 -2.00 -12.88
C ILE A 286 -3.41 -2.67 -13.78
N LYS A 287 -4.29 -1.90 -14.42
CA LYS A 287 -5.30 -2.43 -15.34
C LYS A 287 -4.65 -3.21 -16.49
N LYS A 288 -3.55 -2.70 -17.07
CA LYS A 288 -2.80 -3.37 -18.14
C LYS A 288 -2.14 -4.66 -17.65
N ALA A 289 -1.52 -4.64 -16.45
CA ALA A 289 -0.90 -5.80 -15.83
C ALA A 289 -1.94 -6.91 -15.55
N LYS A 290 -3.11 -6.56 -15.00
CA LYS A 290 -4.24 -7.48 -14.81
C LYS A 290 -4.70 -8.10 -16.13
N LYS A 291 -4.98 -7.27 -17.15
CA LYS A 291 -5.44 -7.75 -18.45
C LYS A 291 -4.46 -8.73 -19.10
N LYS A 292 -3.16 -8.55 -18.84
CA LYS A 292 -2.10 -9.44 -19.37
C LYS A 292 -1.81 -10.64 -18.47
N GLY A 293 -2.56 -10.85 -17.38
CA GLY A 293 -2.33 -11.94 -16.41
C GLY A 293 -1.02 -11.83 -15.63
N LYS A 294 -0.33 -10.69 -15.70
CA LYS A 294 0.99 -10.53 -15.08
C LYS A 294 0.95 -10.45 -13.56
N ILE A 295 -0.13 -9.92 -12.99
CA ILE A 295 -0.30 -9.90 -11.52
C ILE A 295 -0.53 -11.32 -11.01
N THR A 296 -1.36 -12.13 -11.71
CA THR A 296 -1.56 -13.55 -11.40
C THR A 296 -0.24 -14.34 -11.51
N GLU A 297 0.54 -14.13 -12.57
CA GLU A 297 1.85 -14.78 -12.76
C GLU A 297 2.80 -14.47 -11.59
N LEU A 298 2.94 -13.20 -11.22
CA LEU A 298 3.78 -12.78 -10.10
C LEU A 298 3.25 -13.30 -8.75
N SER A 299 1.93 -13.31 -8.58
CA SER A 299 1.28 -13.84 -7.38
C SER A 299 1.59 -15.33 -7.20
N ILE A 300 1.43 -16.14 -8.24
CA ILE A 300 1.77 -17.57 -8.21
C ILE A 300 3.27 -17.77 -7.92
N LYS A 301 4.15 -16.97 -8.56
CA LYS A 301 5.59 -17.02 -8.33
C LYS A 301 5.96 -16.83 -6.86
N TRP A 302 5.39 -15.84 -6.20
CA TRP A 302 5.81 -15.43 -4.86
C TRP A 302 4.98 -16.05 -3.74
N PHE A 303 3.67 -16.19 -3.92
CA PHE A 303 2.76 -16.71 -2.89
C PHE A 303 2.44 -18.19 -3.09
N GLY A 304 2.59 -18.73 -4.30
CA GLY A 304 2.20 -20.08 -4.66
C GLY A 304 0.72 -20.24 -5.04
N PHE A 305 -0.03 -19.13 -5.09
CA PHE A 305 -1.44 -19.09 -5.50
C PHE A 305 -1.78 -17.73 -6.12
N ASP A 306 -2.95 -17.65 -6.77
CA ASP A 306 -3.44 -16.38 -7.35
C ASP A 306 -4.12 -15.53 -6.27
N ALA A 307 -3.49 -14.41 -5.89
CA ALA A 307 -4.05 -13.37 -5.01
C ALA A 307 -4.52 -12.13 -5.80
N SER A 308 -4.50 -12.16 -7.14
CA SER A 308 -4.95 -11.03 -7.98
C SER A 308 -6.45 -10.82 -7.86
N ILE A 309 -6.93 -9.57 -7.93
CA ILE A 309 -8.34 -9.17 -7.85
C ILE A 309 -8.75 -8.20 -8.95
#